data_0ff7796c493a287b9bdd4350d9b3a037
#
_entry.id   0ff7796c493a287b9bdd4350d9b3a037
#
_cell.length_a   1.000
_cell.length_b   1.000
_cell.length_c   1.000
_cell.angle_alpha   90.00
_cell.angle_beta   90.00
_cell.angle_gamma   90.00
#
_symmetry.space_group_name_H-M   'P 1'
#
loop_
_entity.id
_entity.type
_entity.pdbx_description
1 polymer ?
#
loop_
_entity_poly.entity_id
_entity_poly.type
_entity_poly.pdbx_seq_one_letter_code
_entity_poly.pdbx_strand_id
1 'polypeptide(L)' 'MTKVQITYKLSRPLEKDDLDSIAHLHVVYGLLAVKIQPPGDSLFVEYDASRLSPKEVRGTLEQNGIPLSY' A
#
# COMPACT_ATOMS: atom_id res chain seq x y z
N MET A 1 6.28 17.24 -8.48
CA MET A 1 5.89 15.99 -7.77
C MET A 1 4.53 16.17 -7.13
N THR A 2 3.59 15.30 -7.43
CA THR A 2 2.23 15.37 -6.88
C THR A 2 2.02 14.22 -5.90
N LYS A 3 2.05 14.50 -4.62
CA LYS A 3 1.85 13.49 -3.58
C LYS A 3 0.36 13.30 -3.33
N VAL A 4 -0.09 12.06 -3.37
CA VAL A 4 -1.47 11.68 -3.07
C VAL A 4 -1.44 10.62 -1.97
N GLN A 5 -2.37 10.74 -1.04
CA GLN A 5 -2.49 9.82 0.09
C GLN A 5 -3.79 9.06 -0.03
N ILE A 6 -3.71 7.74 0.11
CA ILE A 6 -4.88 6.86 0.08
C ILE A 6 -4.82 5.93 1.28
N THR A 7 -5.96 5.72 1.91
CA THR A 7 -6.11 4.71 2.95
C THR A 7 -6.93 3.56 2.41
N TYR A 8 -6.37 2.35 2.45
CA TYR A 8 -7.07 1.14 2.04
C TYR A 8 -7.51 0.36 3.26
N LYS A 9 -8.72 -0.17 3.23
CA LYS A 9 -9.15 -1.13 4.23
C LYS A 9 -8.63 -2.51 3.87
N LEU A 10 -8.24 -3.26 4.88
CA LEU A 10 -7.75 -4.62 4.72
C LEU A 10 -8.88 -5.62 4.99
N SER A 11 -8.90 -6.72 4.23
CA SER A 11 -9.89 -7.78 4.42
C SER A 11 -9.58 -8.66 5.63
N ARG A 12 -8.34 -8.61 6.11
CA ARG A 12 -7.89 -9.30 7.32
C ARG A 12 -6.71 -8.54 7.92
N PRO A 13 -6.39 -8.74 9.21
CA PRO A 13 -5.18 -8.17 9.79
C PRO A 13 -3.94 -8.68 9.07
N LEU A 14 -2.92 -7.83 8.98
CA LEU A 14 -1.66 -8.20 8.33
C LEU A 14 -0.87 -9.17 9.21
N GLU A 15 -0.24 -10.14 8.57
CA GLU A 15 0.65 -11.10 9.20
C GLU A 15 2.11 -10.69 8.97
N LYS A 16 3.03 -11.44 9.57
CA LYS A 16 4.47 -11.15 9.44
C LYS A 16 4.93 -11.15 7.98
N ASP A 17 4.45 -12.10 7.19
CA ASP A 17 4.81 -12.18 5.78
C ASP A 17 4.31 -10.95 5.00
N ASP A 18 3.16 -10.42 5.38
CA ASP A 18 2.64 -9.21 4.78
C ASP A 18 3.51 -8.00 5.11
N LEU A 19 4.06 -7.95 6.34
CA LEU A 19 4.97 -6.89 6.74
C LEU A 19 6.25 -6.92 5.90
N ASP A 20 6.77 -8.10 5.60
CA ASP A 20 7.93 -8.26 4.73
C ASP A 20 7.62 -7.77 3.31
N SER A 21 6.41 -8.08 2.81
CA SER A 21 5.96 -7.60 1.51
C SER A 21 5.87 -6.06 1.49
N ILE A 22 5.37 -5.45 2.56
CA ILE A 22 5.29 -4.00 2.68
C ILE A 22 6.69 -3.39 2.65
N ALA A 23 7.66 -4.00 3.30
CA ALA A 23 9.04 -3.52 3.27
C ALA A 23 9.59 -3.52 1.83
N HIS A 24 9.24 -4.51 1.03
CA HIS A 24 9.64 -4.57 -0.38
C HIS A 24 8.95 -3.50 -1.24
N LEU A 25 7.75 -3.08 -0.86
CA LEU A 25 7.03 -2.04 -1.61
C LEU A 25 7.74 -0.69 -1.59
N HIS A 26 8.59 -0.44 -0.59
CA HIS A 26 9.33 0.81 -0.51
C HIS A 26 10.35 0.98 -1.63
N VAL A 27 10.68 -0.08 -2.36
CA VAL A 27 11.56 0.01 -3.53
C VAL A 27 10.80 0.21 -4.84
N VAL A 28 9.48 0.20 -4.82
CA VAL A 28 8.68 0.42 -6.01
C VAL A 28 8.71 1.90 -6.38
N TYR A 29 9.04 2.16 -7.64
CA TYR A 29 9.16 3.51 -8.14
C TYR A 29 7.82 4.24 -8.10
N GLY A 30 7.79 5.39 -7.45
CA GLY A 30 6.58 6.17 -7.31
C GLY A 30 5.85 5.97 -5.98
N LEU A 31 6.15 4.90 -5.24
CA LEU A 31 5.62 4.73 -3.89
C LEU A 31 6.52 5.44 -2.90
N LEU A 32 5.94 6.36 -2.12
CA LEU A 32 6.69 7.21 -1.20
C LEU A 32 6.62 6.72 0.23
N ALA A 33 5.47 6.21 0.67
CA ALA A 33 5.30 5.66 2.00
C ALA A 33 4.18 4.63 2.02
N VAL A 34 4.38 3.57 2.79
CA VAL A 34 3.35 2.55 3.04
C VAL A 34 3.40 2.25 4.54
N LYS A 35 2.30 2.53 5.25
CA LYS A 35 2.24 2.39 6.69
C LYS A 35 0.96 1.69 7.12
N ILE A 36 1.07 0.87 8.15
CA ILE A 36 -0.09 0.23 8.76
C ILE A 36 -0.66 1.20 9.80
N GLN A 37 -1.98 1.41 9.76
CA GLN A 37 -2.65 2.26 10.74
C GLN A 37 -3.32 1.42 11.81
N PRO A 38 -3.27 1.86 13.08
CA PRO A 38 -4.01 1.19 14.15
C PRO A 38 -5.51 1.16 13.83
N PRO A 39 -6.23 0.10 14.16
CA PRO A 39 -5.80 -1.10 14.89
C PRO A 39 -5.10 -2.16 14.05
N GLY A 40 -4.69 -1.88 12.82
CA GLY A 40 -3.99 -2.83 11.96
C GLY A 40 -4.83 -3.38 10.82
N ASP A 41 -6.03 -2.83 10.63
CA ASP A 41 -6.95 -3.24 9.58
C ASP A 41 -6.99 -2.25 8.41
N SER A 42 -6.12 -1.26 8.42
CA SER A 42 -6.04 -0.25 7.37
C SER A 42 -4.59 -0.01 6.98
N LEU A 43 -4.39 0.34 5.71
CA LEU A 43 -3.07 0.63 5.16
C LEU A 43 -3.07 2.03 4.57
N PHE A 44 -2.15 2.86 5.05
CA PHE A 44 -1.93 4.20 4.52
C PHE A 44 -0.85 4.14 3.45
N VAL A 45 -1.15 4.67 2.27
CA VAL A 45 -0.21 4.71 1.15
C VAL A 45 -0.08 6.13 0.64
N GLU A 46 1.16 6.59 0.52
CA GLU A 46 1.48 7.86 -0.13
C GLU A 46 2.27 7.56 -1.40
N TYR A 47 1.85 8.14 -2.52
CA TYR A 47 2.50 7.89 -3.79
C TYR A 47 2.55 9.17 -4.64
N ASP A 48 3.41 9.14 -5.65
CA ASP A 48 3.55 10.24 -6.61
C ASP A 48 2.57 10.01 -7.76
N ALA A 49 1.52 10.82 -7.81
CA ALA A 49 0.46 10.68 -8.81
C ALA A 49 0.93 11.02 -10.23
N SER A 50 2.09 11.64 -10.38
CA SER A 50 2.67 11.86 -11.71
C SER A 50 3.33 10.60 -12.27
N ARG A 51 3.55 9.58 -11.44
CA ARG A 51 4.22 8.33 -11.82
C ARG A 51 3.33 7.11 -11.74
N LEU A 52 2.36 7.13 -10.83
CA LEU A 52 1.46 6.00 -10.60
C LEU A 52 0.02 6.50 -10.57
N SER A 53 -0.91 5.69 -11.06
CA SER A 53 -2.34 5.91 -10.88
C SER A 53 -2.83 5.14 -9.65
N PRO A 54 -4.01 5.50 -9.10
CA PRO A 54 -4.59 4.73 -8.00
C PRO A 54 -4.77 3.25 -8.35
N LYS A 55 -5.13 2.95 -9.59
CA LYS A 55 -5.30 1.58 -10.06
C LYS A 55 -3.97 0.81 -10.03
N GLU A 56 -2.89 1.47 -10.44
CA GLU A 56 -1.56 0.85 -10.41
C GLU A 56 -1.09 0.60 -8.99
N VAL A 57 -1.33 1.54 -8.08
CA VAL A 57 -0.98 1.38 -6.67
C VAL A 57 -1.71 0.18 -6.09
N ARG A 58 -3.02 0.09 -6.31
CA ARG A 58 -3.81 -1.05 -5.82
C ARG A 58 -3.33 -2.36 -6.42
N GLY A 59 -3.07 -2.39 -7.72
CA GLY A 59 -2.57 -3.58 -8.39
C GLY A 59 -1.23 -4.04 -7.84
N THR A 60 -0.34 -3.10 -7.54
CA THR A 60 0.96 -3.41 -6.94
C THR A 60 0.78 -4.04 -5.56
N LEU A 61 -0.12 -3.49 -4.74
CA LEU A 61 -0.40 -4.05 -3.41
C LEU A 61 -0.94 -5.46 -3.52
N GLU A 62 -1.89 -5.69 -4.42
CA GLU A 62 -2.48 -7.02 -4.62
C GLU A 62 -1.45 -8.03 -5.12
N GLN A 63 -0.57 -7.64 -6.02
CA GLN A 63 0.50 -8.51 -6.52
C GLN A 63 1.47 -8.94 -5.44
N ASN A 64 1.59 -8.14 -4.40
CA ASN A 64 2.45 -8.46 -3.25
C ASN A 64 1.70 -9.16 -2.13
N GLY A 65 0.46 -9.61 -2.39
CA GLY A 65 -0.29 -10.40 -1.42
C GLY A 65 -0.96 -9.59 -0.32
N ILE A 66 -1.08 -8.29 -0.49
CA ILE A 66 -1.75 -7.45 0.51
C ILE A 66 -3.26 -7.65 0.38
N PRO A 67 -3.94 -8.04 1.48
CA PRO A 67 -5.37 -8.37 1.43
C PRO A 67 -6.25 -7.11 1.49
N LEU A 68 -6.47 -6.50 0.33
CA LEU A 68 -7.32 -5.29 0.28
C LEU A 68 -8.79 -5.64 0.33
N SER A 69 -9.57 -4.86 1.07
CA SER A 69 -11.01 -4.92 1.10
C SER A 69 -11.57 -3.89 0.14
N TYR A 70 -12.48 -4.32 -0.69
CA TYR A 70 -13.11 -3.44 -1.69
C TYR A 70 -14.46 -2.94 -1.24
#